data_b65e0a3e9673722c55d49f7121f59166
#
_entry.id   b65e0a3e9673722c55d49f7121f59166
#
_cell.length_a   1.000
_cell.length_b   1.000
_cell.length_c   1.000
_cell.angle_alpha   90.00
_cell.angle_beta   90.00
_cell.angle_gamma   90.00
#
_symmetry.space_group_name_H-M   'P 1'
#
loop_
_entity.id
_entity.type
_entity.pdbx_description
1 polymer ?
#
loop_
_entity_poly.entity_id
_entity_poly.type
_entity_poly.pdbx_seq_one_letter_code
_entity_poly.pdbx_strand_id
1 'polypeptide(L)'
;MDVKFPLGKFLCVTGVSGGGKSTLVIETLFKVASLRLNGAKQTPAPCEKIIGLEYLDKVIDIDQRPIGRTPRSNPATYTGAFTPIREWFSGLPEAKTRGYKPGRFSFNVKGGRCEACQGDGVIKIEMHFLPDVYVTCETCAGARYNRE
;
A
#
# COMPACT_ATOMS: atom_id res chain seq x y z
N MET A 1 -33.44 -4.08 -10.85
CA MET A 1 -32.90 -5.31 -10.23
C MET A 1 -32.75 -5.04 -8.74
N ASP A 2 -33.41 -5.82 -7.89
CA ASP A 2 -33.31 -5.67 -6.44
C ASP A 2 -32.34 -6.71 -5.88
N VAL A 3 -31.36 -6.25 -5.11
CA VAL A 3 -30.33 -7.10 -4.50
C VAL A 3 -30.30 -6.85 -2.99
N LYS A 4 -30.27 -7.92 -2.21
CA LYS A 4 -30.16 -7.87 -0.74
C LYS A 4 -28.78 -8.35 -0.30
N PHE A 5 -28.09 -7.54 0.49
CA PHE A 5 -26.81 -7.87 1.13
C PHE A 5 -27.04 -8.05 2.63
N PRO A 6 -27.07 -9.29 3.17
CA PRO A 6 -27.22 -9.52 4.59
C PRO A 6 -26.04 -8.95 5.38
N LEU A 7 -26.29 -8.16 6.39
CA LEU A 7 -25.27 -7.57 7.26
C LEU A 7 -24.70 -8.60 8.26
N GLY A 8 -23.48 -8.38 8.74
CA GLY A 8 -22.80 -9.25 9.68
C GLY A 8 -22.44 -10.63 9.13
N LYS A 9 -22.38 -10.79 7.82
CA LYS A 9 -22.05 -12.03 7.14
C LYS A 9 -20.88 -11.83 6.17
N PHE A 10 -20.09 -12.89 5.94
CA PHE A 10 -19.17 -12.95 4.83
C PHE A 10 -19.95 -13.26 3.55
N LEU A 11 -19.80 -12.39 2.56
CA LEU A 11 -20.49 -12.50 1.27
C LEU A 11 -19.49 -12.63 0.14
N CYS A 12 -19.74 -13.57 -0.76
CA CYS A 12 -18.95 -13.74 -1.97
C CYS A 12 -19.85 -13.53 -3.19
N VAL A 13 -19.46 -12.60 -4.07
CA VAL A 13 -20.16 -12.33 -5.33
C VAL A 13 -19.41 -13.00 -6.46
N THR A 14 -19.99 -14.06 -7.02
CA THR A 14 -19.40 -14.90 -8.07
C THR A 14 -20.19 -14.81 -9.39
N GLY A 15 -19.61 -15.30 -10.45
CA GLY A 15 -20.24 -15.36 -11.77
C GLY A 15 -19.25 -15.14 -12.91
N VAL A 16 -19.72 -15.27 -14.14
CA VAL A 16 -18.91 -15.11 -15.36
C VAL A 16 -18.27 -13.71 -15.48
N SER A 17 -17.15 -13.63 -16.18
CA SER A 17 -16.54 -12.33 -16.50
C SER A 17 -17.52 -11.49 -17.33
N GLY A 18 -17.58 -10.18 -17.04
CA GLY A 18 -18.55 -9.29 -17.70
C GLY A 18 -19.98 -9.33 -17.13
N GLY A 19 -20.28 -10.20 -16.16
CA GLY A 19 -21.63 -10.34 -15.57
C GLY A 19 -22.05 -9.21 -14.61
N GLY A 20 -21.39 -8.05 -14.62
CA GLY A 20 -21.79 -6.87 -13.83
C GLY A 20 -21.42 -6.92 -12.34
N LYS A 21 -20.66 -7.91 -11.87
CA LYS A 21 -20.26 -8.04 -10.44
C LYS A 21 -19.58 -6.79 -9.90
N SER A 22 -18.55 -6.33 -10.59
CA SER A 22 -17.80 -5.12 -10.21
C SER A 22 -18.65 -3.87 -10.30
N THR A 23 -19.54 -3.80 -11.29
CA THR A 23 -20.49 -2.68 -11.43
C THR A 23 -21.43 -2.62 -10.23
N LEU A 24 -21.97 -3.75 -9.82
CA LEU A 24 -22.87 -3.82 -8.67
C LEU A 24 -22.14 -3.50 -7.35
N VAL A 25 -21.01 -4.19 -7.10
CA VAL A 25 -20.34 -4.11 -5.79
C VAL A 25 -19.47 -2.86 -5.68
N ILE A 26 -18.64 -2.58 -6.69
CA ILE A 26 -17.65 -1.49 -6.62
C ILE A 26 -18.27 -0.18 -7.10
N GLU A 27 -18.79 -0.15 -8.34
CA GLU A 27 -19.24 1.09 -8.96
C GLU A 27 -20.54 1.62 -8.34
N THR A 28 -21.40 0.73 -7.83
CA THR A 28 -22.67 1.13 -7.20
C THR A 28 -22.60 1.10 -5.68
N LEU A 29 -22.57 -0.08 -5.07
CA LEU A 29 -22.70 -0.22 -3.61
C LEU A 29 -21.56 0.47 -2.86
N PHE A 30 -20.31 0.14 -3.19
CA PHE A 30 -19.15 0.71 -2.51
C PHE A 30 -19.08 2.24 -2.66
N LYS A 31 -19.25 2.76 -3.88
CA LYS A 31 -19.17 4.22 -4.10
C LYS A 31 -20.30 4.98 -3.40
N VAL A 32 -21.53 4.47 -3.41
CA VAL A 32 -22.65 5.11 -2.66
C VAL A 32 -22.38 5.07 -1.17
N ALA A 33 -21.96 3.92 -0.64
CA ALA A 33 -21.64 3.78 0.78
C ALA A 33 -20.46 4.66 1.18
N SER A 34 -19.38 4.71 0.40
CA SER A 34 -18.22 5.60 0.63
C SER A 34 -18.59 7.07 0.59
N LEU A 35 -19.46 7.47 -0.33
CA LEU A 35 -19.95 8.84 -0.41
C LEU A 35 -20.72 9.24 0.86
N ARG A 36 -21.60 8.37 1.32
CA ARG A 36 -22.48 8.67 2.49
C ARG A 36 -21.79 8.49 3.83
N LEU A 37 -20.97 7.45 4.00
CA LEU A 37 -20.37 7.10 5.29
C LEU A 37 -18.99 7.72 5.48
N ASN A 38 -18.20 7.77 4.42
CA ASN A 38 -16.80 8.24 4.50
C ASN A 38 -16.61 9.66 3.91
N GLY A 39 -17.64 10.28 3.33
CA GLY A 39 -17.55 11.59 2.69
C GLY A 39 -16.67 11.58 1.42
N ALA A 40 -16.49 10.44 0.76
CA ALA A 40 -15.65 10.32 -0.41
C ALA A 40 -16.24 11.06 -1.62
N LYS A 41 -15.39 11.73 -2.40
CA LYS A 41 -15.79 12.45 -3.63
C LYS A 41 -15.73 11.52 -4.85
N GLN A 42 -16.57 10.50 -4.88
CA GLN A 42 -16.65 9.56 -5.99
C GLN A 42 -18.05 9.58 -6.59
N THR A 43 -18.14 9.48 -7.92
CA THR A 43 -19.43 9.39 -8.61
C THR A 43 -19.86 7.93 -8.70
N PRO A 44 -20.92 7.49 -8.02
CA PRO A 44 -21.43 6.14 -8.13
C PRO A 44 -22.13 5.90 -9.47
N ALA A 45 -22.24 4.63 -9.85
CA ALA A 45 -23.11 4.24 -10.95
C ALA A 45 -24.59 4.52 -10.60
N PRO A 46 -25.45 4.79 -11.60
CA PRO A 46 -26.86 5.06 -11.37
C PRO A 46 -27.56 3.92 -10.63
N CYS A 47 -28.26 4.27 -9.56
CA CYS A 47 -29.13 3.37 -8.83
C CYS A 47 -30.32 4.17 -8.27
N GLU A 48 -31.49 3.53 -8.14
CA GLU A 48 -32.68 4.20 -7.62
C GLU A 48 -32.50 4.51 -6.12
N LYS A 49 -32.19 3.48 -5.33
CA LYS A 49 -32.10 3.62 -3.86
C LYS A 49 -31.24 2.53 -3.24
N ILE A 50 -30.48 2.89 -2.23
CA ILE A 50 -29.82 1.94 -1.31
C ILE A 50 -30.38 2.21 0.09
N ILE A 51 -30.89 1.17 0.73
CA ILE A 51 -31.52 1.19 2.06
C ILE A 51 -30.62 0.40 3.01
N GLY A 52 -30.55 0.79 4.30
CA GLY A 52 -29.79 0.06 5.32
C GLY A 52 -28.38 0.56 5.54
N LEU A 53 -27.97 1.66 4.90
CA LEU A 53 -26.64 2.27 5.14
C LEU A 53 -26.52 2.85 6.56
N GLU A 54 -27.64 3.14 7.21
CA GLU A 54 -27.73 3.60 8.59
C GLU A 54 -27.25 2.57 9.62
N TYR A 55 -27.14 1.31 9.23
CA TYR A 55 -26.60 0.22 10.07
C TYR A 55 -25.10 0.01 9.89
N LEU A 56 -24.43 0.86 9.12
CA LEU A 56 -22.99 0.78 8.84
C LEU A 56 -22.28 2.04 9.32
N ASP A 57 -21.15 1.88 9.98
CA ASP A 57 -20.34 3.00 10.48
C ASP A 57 -19.40 3.57 9.41
N LYS A 58 -18.78 2.69 8.65
CA LYS A 58 -17.79 3.05 7.62
C LYS A 58 -17.64 1.96 6.57
N VAL A 59 -17.04 2.32 5.43
CA VAL A 59 -16.68 1.38 4.37
C VAL A 59 -15.18 1.42 4.16
N ILE A 60 -14.57 0.24 4.05
CA ILE A 60 -13.14 0.07 3.80
C ILE A 60 -12.99 -0.70 2.49
N ASP A 61 -12.21 -0.14 1.57
CA ASP A 61 -11.80 -0.82 0.34
C ASP A 61 -10.46 -1.51 0.57
N ILE A 62 -10.40 -2.80 0.28
CA ILE A 62 -9.17 -3.58 0.33
C ILE A 62 -8.97 -4.16 -1.07
N ASP A 63 -8.00 -3.66 -1.78
CA ASP A 63 -7.65 -4.12 -3.11
C ASP A 63 -6.27 -4.81 -3.15
N GLN A 64 -5.92 -5.38 -4.30
CA GLN A 64 -4.65 -6.07 -4.51
C GLN A 64 -3.55 -5.16 -5.08
N ARG A 65 -3.77 -3.86 -5.16
CA ARG A 65 -2.77 -2.93 -5.67
C ARG A 65 -1.57 -2.85 -4.72
N PRO A 66 -0.34 -2.73 -5.26
CA PRO A 66 0.85 -2.56 -4.42
C PRO A 66 0.73 -1.32 -3.52
N ILE A 67 1.33 -1.40 -2.33
CA ILE A 67 1.42 -0.28 -1.37
C ILE A 67 2.38 0.79 -1.89
N GLY A 68 2.08 1.42 -2.97
CA GLY A 68 2.93 2.42 -3.60
C GLY A 68 3.60 1.95 -4.88
N ARG A 69 4.22 2.88 -5.58
CA ARG A 69 4.73 2.69 -6.96
C ARG A 69 6.23 2.43 -7.03
N THR A 70 6.92 2.39 -5.91
CA THR A 70 8.38 2.26 -5.87
C THR A 70 8.80 1.03 -5.07
N PRO A 71 9.96 0.43 -5.36
CA PRO A 71 10.52 -0.68 -4.56
C PRO A 71 10.73 -0.34 -3.09
N ARG A 72 10.80 0.95 -2.73
CA ARG A 72 10.93 1.43 -1.33
C ARG A 72 9.63 1.36 -0.54
N SER A 73 8.50 1.24 -1.23
CA SER A 73 7.20 1.15 -0.58
C SER A 73 7.02 -0.24 0.02
N ASN A 74 6.80 -0.29 1.33
CA ASN A 74 6.55 -1.53 2.06
C ASN A 74 5.57 -1.27 3.23
N PRO A 75 4.92 -2.30 3.77
CA PRO A 75 3.95 -2.17 4.84
C PRO A 75 4.50 -1.44 6.08
N ALA A 76 5.72 -1.73 6.50
CA ALA A 76 6.30 -1.14 7.70
C ALA A 76 6.57 0.38 7.56
N THR A 77 6.92 0.84 6.35
CA THR A 77 7.04 2.27 6.06
C THR A 77 5.66 2.93 5.99
N TYR A 78 4.69 2.27 5.36
CA TYR A 78 3.34 2.79 5.20
C TYR A 78 2.62 2.96 6.54
N THR A 79 2.72 2.00 7.43
CA THR A 79 2.12 2.04 8.78
C THR A 79 2.90 2.90 9.78
N GLY A 80 4.08 3.40 9.41
CA GLY A 80 4.96 4.14 10.30
C GLY A 80 5.74 3.27 11.30
N ALA A 81 5.62 1.95 11.25
CA ALA A 81 6.29 1.01 12.17
C ALA A 81 7.82 1.13 12.15
N PHE A 82 8.41 1.56 11.03
CA PHE A 82 9.86 1.79 10.94
C PHE A 82 10.35 2.96 11.79
N THR A 83 9.51 3.91 12.16
CA THR A 83 9.93 5.07 12.95
C THR A 83 10.42 4.67 14.34
N PRO A 84 9.62 4.00 15.21
CA PRO A 84 10.09 3.56 16.51
C PRO A 84 11.24 2.55 16.41
N ILE A 85 11.29 1.71 15.37
CA ILE A 85 12.41 0.78 15.16
C ILE A 85 13.73 1.55 14.95
N ARG A 86 13.74 2.57 14.10
CA ARG A 86 14.92 3.40 13.87
C ARG A 86 15.36 4.18 15.13
N GLU A 87 14.41 4.69 15.89
CA GLU A 87 14.67 5.37 17.15
C GLU A 87 15.30 4.42 18.16
N TRP A 88 14.78 3.21 18.27
CA TRP A 88 15.33 2.19 19.16
C TRP A 88 16.78 1.84 18.78
N PHE A 89 17.07 1.57 17.51
CA PHE A 89 18.43 1.30 17.06
C PHE A 89 19.39 2.48 17.30
N SER A 90 18.94 3.70 17.08
CA SER A 90 19.78 4.89 17.35
C SER A 90 20.04 5.11 18.84
N GLY A 91 19.22 4.53 19.71
CA GLY A 91 19.36 4.56 21.16
C GLY A 91 20.40 3.59 21.74
N LEU A 92 20.85 2.62 20.93
CA LEU A 92 21.84 1.61 21.38
C LEU A 92 23.18 2.26 21.72
N PRO A 93 23.91 1.72 22.71
CA PRO A 93 25.22 2.26 23.11
C PRO A 93 26.20 2.40 21.96
N GLU A 94 26.30 1.40 21.10
CA GLU A 94 27.17 1.40 19.95
C GLU A 94 26.79 2.50 18.92
N ALA A 95 25.50 2.69 18.67
CA ALA A 95 25.01 3.73 17.76
C ALA A 95 25.33 5.13 18.31
N LYS A 96 25.16 5.33 19.62
CA LYS A 96 25.51 6.59 20.30
C LYS A 96 27.01 6.88 20.25
N THR A 97 27.85 5.89 20.51
CA THR A 97 29.31 6.02 20.43
C THR A 97 29.76 6.44 19.03
N ARG A 98 29.13 5.93 17.99
CA ARG A 98 29.40 6.27 16.59
C ARG A 98 28.68 7.54 16.13
N GLY A 99 27.86 8.16 16.94
CA GLY A 99 27.06 9.36 16.59
C GLY A 99 25.95 9.09 15.57
N TYR A 100 25.45 7.85 15.49
CA TYR A 100 24.41 7.48 14.55
C TYR A 100 23.04 8.01 14.96
N LYS A 101 22.40 8.74 14.07
CA LYS A 101 21.02 9.25 14.21
C LYS A 101 20.01 8.27 13.57
N PRO A 102 18.70 8.38 13.84
CA PRO A 102 17.68 7.51 13.27
C PRO A 102 17.73 7.38 11.73
N GLY A 103 18.17 8.44 11.03
CA GLY A 103 18.35 8.42 9.57
C GLY A 103 19.39 7.39 9.08
N ARG A 104 20.38 7.03 9.91
CA ARG A 104 21.37 5.99 9.60
C ARG A 104 20.73 4.62 9.40
N PHE A 105 19.65 4.36 10.12
CA PHE A 105 18.88 3.13 10.08
C PHE A 105 17.71 3.18 9.07
N SER A 106 17.81 4.05 8.06
CA SER A 106 16.81 4.21 7.01
C SER A 106 17.41 3.92 5.64
N PHE A 107 16.79 3.03 4.90
CA PHE A 107 17.15 2.78 3.49
C PHE A 107 16.63 3.87 2.52
N ASN A 108 15.88 4.86 3.01
CA ASN A 108 15.38 5.98 2.21
C ASN A 108 16.26 7.23 2.31
N VAL A 109 17.18 7.29 3.27
CA VAL A 109 17.96 8.47 3.60
C VAL A 109 19.43 8.23 3.27
N LYS A 110 20.07 9.25 2.68
CA LYS A 110 21.52 9.24 2.42
C LYS A 110 22.28 9.02 3.73
N GLY A 111 23.31 8.18 3.69
CA GLY A 111 24.09 7.79 4.87
C GLY A 111 23.69 6.45 5.48
N GLY A 112 22.42 6.02 5.38
CA GLY A 112 21.97 4.69 5.79
C GLY A 112 21.69 3.75 4.62
N ARG A 113 21.30 4.31 3.47
CA ARG A 113 20.95 3.55 2.28
C ARG A 113 22.17 3.09 1.49
N CYS A 114 22.01 2.03 0.72
CA CYS A 114 22.96 1.68 -0.33
C CYS A 114 22.90 2.75 -1.43
N GLU A 115 24.02 3.39 -1.72
CA GLU A 115 24.07 4.46 -2.73
C GLU A 115 24.01 3.92 -4.16
N ALA A 116 24.43 2.67 -4.42
CA ALA A 116 24.36 2.05 -5.75
C ALA A 116 22.90 1.89 -6.23
N CYS A 117 22.00 1.39 -5.37
CA CYS A 117 20.58 1.25 -5.70
C CYS A 117 19.70 2.34 -5.03
N GLN A 118 20.31 3.27 -4.33
CA GLN A 118 19.64 4.35 -3.61
C GLN A 118 18.55 3.87 -2.61
N GLY A 119 18.69 2.65 -2.10
CA GLY A 119 17.75 2.04 -1.16
C GLY A 119 16.64 1.21 -1.81
N ASP A 120 16.62 1.05 -3.11
CA ASP A 120 15.62 0.23 -3.81
C ASP A 120 15.86 -1.28 -3.63
N GLY A 121 17.11 -1.69 -3.37
CA GLY A 121 17.52 -3.10 -3.29
C GLY A 121 17.67 -3.75 -4.66
N VAL A 122 17.15 -3.10 -5.68
CA VAL A 122 17.21 -3.52 -7.10
C VAL A 122 17.66 -2.37 -7.97
N ILE A 123 18.22 -2.68 -9.13
CA ILE A 123 18.59 -1.72 -10.18
C ILE A 123 17.58 -1.89 -11.30
N LYS A 124 16.93 -0.82 -11.69
CA LYS A 124 16.01 -0.77 -12.82
C LYS A 124 16.80 -0.60 -14.11
N ILE A 125 16.61 -1.51 -15.03
CA ILE A 125 17.16 -1.41 -16.39
C ILE A 125 16.01 -1.03 -17.32
N GLU A 126 16.02 0.21 -17.79
CA GLU A 126 15.00 0.71 -18.70
C GLU A 126 15.25 0.21 -20.12
N MET A 127 14.23 -0.38 -20.73
CA MET A 127 14.25 -0.85 -22.11
C MET A 127 13.25 -0.08 -22.93
N HIS A 128 13.67 0.57 -24.02
CA HIS A 128 12.82 1.48 -24.81
C HIS A 128 11.58 0.81 -25.44
N PHE A 129 11.60 -0.48 -25.69
CA PHE A 129 10.51 -1.20 -26.37
C PHE A 129 10.00 -2.43 -25.63
N LEU A 130 10.56 -2.72 -24.44
CA LEU A 130 10.20 -3.86 -23.61
C LEU A 130 9.89 -3.39 -22.19
N PRO A 131 9.18 -4.19 -21.38
CA PRO A 131 8.98 -3.90 -19.97
C PRO A 131 10.32 -3.75 -19.25
N ASP A 132 10.38 -2.80 -18.31
CA ASP A 132 11.58 -2.58 -17.49
C ASP A 132 11.96 -3.86 -16.72
N VAL A 133 13.26 -4.15 -16.67
CA VAL A 133 13.81 -5.28 -15.93
C VAL A 133 14.39 -4.79 -14.61
N TYR A 134 14.10 -5.49 -13.54
CA TYR A 134 14.63 -5.22 -12.20
C TYR A 134 15.63 -6.31 -11.80
N VAL A 135 16.89 -5.93 -11.60
CA VAL A 135 17.96 -6.82 -11.18
C VAL A 135 18.36 -6.52 -9.75
N THR A 136 18.58 -7.55 -8.93
CA THR A 136 19.05 -7.38 -7.56
C THR A 136 20.35 -6.58 -7.52
N CYS A 137 20.44 -5.59 -6.64
CA CYS A 137 21.64 -4.77 -6.49
C CYS A 137 22.78 -5.64 -5.95
N GLU A 138 23.86 -5.78 -6.72
CA GLU A 138 25.05 -6.58 -6.33
C GLU A 138 25.76 -6.02 -5.10
N THR A 139 25.78 -4.68 -4.95
CA THR A 139 26.48 -4.00 -3.84
C THR A 139 25.86 -4.32 -2.48
N CYS A 140 24.55 -4.35 -2.37
CA CYS A 140 23.86 -4.62 -1.11
C CYS A 140 23.14 -5.98 -1.10
N ALA A 141 23.20 -6.75 -2.17
CA ALA A 141 22.51 -8.04 -2.33
C ALA A 141 21.01 -7.98 -1.94
N GLY A 142 20.34 -6.87 -2.28
CA GLY A 142 18.95 -6.64 -1.94
C GLY A 142 18.70 -6.08 -0.52
N ALA A 143 19.69 -5.97 0.34
CA ALA A 143 19.55 -5.53 1.73
C ALA A 143 19.17 -4.04 1.86
N ARG A 144 19.36 -3.22 0.83
CA ARG A 144 19.00 -1.79 0.76
C ARG A 144 19.86 -0.82 1.59
N TYR A 145 20.57 -1.32 2.56
CA TYR A 145 21.46 -0.54 3.43
C TYR A 145 22.90 -0.56 2.92
N ASN A 146 23.69 0.42 3.36
CA ASN A 146 25.14 0.35 3.18
C ASN A 146 25.74 -0.72 4.11
N ARG A 147 27.03 -1.04 3.91
CA ARG A 147 27.71 -2.11 4.68
C ARG A 147 28.16 -1.70 6.08
N GLU A 148 28.17 -0.42 6.40
CA GLU A 148 28.67 0.09 7.69
C GLU A 148 27.63 -0.08 8.80
#